data_ed94e823ba310d8fdcacf9cd4188ac4a
#
_entry.id   ed94e823ba310d8fdcacf9cd4188ac4a
#
_cell.length_a   1.000
_cell.length_b   1.000
_cell.length_c   1.000
_cell.angle_alpha   90.00
_cell.angle_beta   90.00
_cell.angle_gamma   90.00
#
_symmetry.space_group_name_H-M   'P 1'
#
loop_
_entity.id
_entity.type
_entity.pdbx_description
1 polymer ?
#
loop_
_entity_poly.entity_id
_entity_poly.type
_entity_poly.pdbx_seq_one_letter_code
_entity_poly.pdbx_strand_id
1 'polypeptide(L)'
;MKNILCFGDSNTFGFNPENGSRYDKNTCWTGILQCLCKDNFHIIEAGCNNRTAFSDNPAGKMFTGYKILPELLNDNLAYVILSIG
;
A
#
# COMPACT_ATOMS: atom_id res chain seq x y z
N MET A 1 17.60 6.15 -7.51
CA MET A 1 16.22 5.77 -7.85
C MET A 1 15.26 6.41 -6.85
N LYS A 2 14.20 7.01 -7.34
CA LYS A 2 13.21 7.66 -6.48
C LYS A 2 12.20 6.64 -5.94
N ASN A 3 11.69 6.88 -4.74
CA ASN A 3 10.74 5.98 -4.08
C ASN A 3 9.31 6.50 -4.17
N ILE A 4 8.37 5.59 -4.41
CA ILE A 4 6.93 5.87 -4.40
C ILE A 4 6.31 4.97 -3.33
N LEU A 5 5.66 5.58 -2.35
CA LEU A 5 4.90 4.84 -1.34
C LEU A 5 3.47 4.62 -1.83
N CYS A 6 3.07 3.36 -1.91
CA CYS A 6 1.70 2.98 -2.26
C CYS A 6 1.00 2.53 -0.98
N PHE A 7 0.18 3.42 -0.42
CA PHE A 7 -0.50 3.21 0.84
C PHE A 7 -1.98 2.90 0.61
N GLY A 8 -2.46 1.84 1.21
CA GLY A 8 -3.85 1.46 1.02
C GLY A 8 -4.33 0.32 1.90
N ASP A 9 -5.47 -0.22 1.49
CA ASP A 9 -6.15 -1.32 2.17
C ASP A 9 -5.89 -2.67 1.48
N SER A 10 -6.86 -3.57 1.49
CA SER A 10 -6.72 -4.91 0.92
C SER A 10 -6.42 -4.91 -0.59
N ASN A 11 -6.92 -3.92 -1.34
CA ASN A 11 -6.63 -3.85 -2.77
C ASN A 11 -5.16 -3.54 -3.04
N THR A 12 -4.54 -2.73 -2.20
CA THR A 12 -3.11 -2.43 -2.30
C THR A 12 -2.27 -3.60 -1.77
N PHE A 13 -2.75 -4.26 -0.72
CA PHE A 13 -2.11 -5.49 -0.23
C PHE A 13 -2.16 -6.60 -1.28
N GLY A 14 -3.22 -6.63 -2.10
CA GLY A 14 -3.41 -7.66 -3.11
C GLY A 14 -4.20 -8.86 -2.59
N PHE A 15 -5.17 -8.63 -1.70
CA PHE A 15 -6.01 -9.70 -1.16
C PHE A 15 -6.87 -10.34 -2.25
N ASN A 16 -6.79 -11.67 -2.35
CA ASN A 16 -7.62 -12.45 -3.26
C ASN A 16 -8.81 -13.02 -2.49
N PRO A 17 -10.04 -12.51 -2.73
CA PRO A 17 -11.22 -12.94 -1.98
C PRO A 17 -11.65 -14.38 -2.30
N GLU A 18 -11.18 -14.96 -3.40
CA GLU A 18 -11.57 -16.31 -3.79
C GLU A 18 -10.95 -17.37 -2.87
N ASN A 19 -9.74 -17.12 -2.37
CA ASN A 19 -9.02 -18.13 -1.58
C ASN A 19 -8.32 -17.57 -0.35
N GLY A 20 -8.48 -16.27 -0.06
CA GLY A 20 -7.87 -15.63 1.11
C GLY A 20 -6.37 -15.41 1.00
N SER A 21 -5.76 -15.72 -0.12
CA SER A 21 -4.33 -15.52 -0.33
C SER A 21 -4.03 -14.11 -0.83
N ARG A 22 -2.77 -13.86 -1.12
CA ARG A 22 -2.33 -12.60 -1.72
C ARG A 22 -2.05 -12.83 -3.21
N TYR A 23 -2.53 -11.91 -4.06
CA TYR A 23 -2.18 -11.93 -5.48
C TYR A 23 -0.67 -11.81 -5.63
N ASP A 24 -0.12 -12.45 -6.66
CA ASP A 24 1.28 -12.29 -6.98
C ASP A 24 1.56 -10.90 -7.57
N LYS A 25 2.84 -10.55 -7.70
CA LYS A 25 3.25 -9.24 -8.20
C LYS A 25 2.85 -8.97 -9.64
N ASN A 26 2.50 -10.00 -10.41
CA ASN A 26 2.07 -9.83 -11.79
C ASN A 26 0.58 -9.53 -11.89
N THR A 27 -0.15 -9.69 -10.81
CA THR A 27 -1.60 -9.49 -10.74
C THR A 27 -1.96 -8.27 -9.90
N CYS A 28 -1.25 -8.03 -8.79
CA CYS A 28 -1.47 -6.88 -7.92
C CYS A 28 -0.99 -5.59 -8.60
N TRP A 29 -1.79 -4.51 -8.50
CA TRP A 29 -1.48 -3.27 -9.19
C TRP A 29 -0.12 -2.67 -8.80
N THR A 30 0.32 -2.82 -7.55
CA THR A 30 1.62 -2.31 -7.10
C THR A 30 2.76 -3.04 -7.78
N GLY A 31 2.63 -4.35 -7.98
CA GLY A 31 3.63 -5.14 -8.68
C GLY A 31 3.68 -4.81 -10.17
N ILE A 32 2.52 -4.59 -10.78
CA ILE A 32 2.43 -4.16 -12.17
C ILE A 32 3.08 -2.79 -12.33
N LEU A 33 2.79 -1.87 -11.42
CA LEU A 33 3.38 -0.53 -11.43
C LEU A 33 4.91 -0.60 -11.30
N GLN A 34 5.44 -1.44 -10.41
CA GLN A 34 6.87 -1.63 -10.26
C GLN A 34 7.51 -2.12 -11.57
N CYS A 35 6.85 -3.04 -12.25
CA CYS A 35 7.34 -3.54 -13.53
C CYS A 35 7.40 -2.43 -14.59
N LEU A 36 6.41 -1.55 -14.62
CA LEU A 36 6.37 -0.42 -15.56
C LEU A 36 7.39 0.66 -15.23
N CYS A 37 7.76 0.81 -13.95
CA CYS A 37 8.63 1.89 -13.47
C CYS A 37 10.02 1.41 -13.05
N LYS A 38 10.38 0.19 -13.34
CA LYS A 38 11.56 -0.48 -12.76
C LYS A 38 12.89 0.29 -12.91
N ASP A 39 13.03 1.08 -13.96
CA ASP A 39 14.26 1.82 -14.23
C ASP A 39 14.27 3.22 -13.61
N ASN A 40 13.13 3.70 -13.14
CA ASN A 40 12.96 5.08 -12.66
C ASN A 40 12.55 5.18 -11.21
N PHE A 41 11.73 4.24 -10.72
CA PHE A 41 11.14 4.31 -9.41
C PHE A 41 11.17 2.96 -8.69
N HIS A 42 11.33 3.04 -7.38
CA HIS A 42 11.15 1.91 -6.49
C HIS A 42 9.78 2.04 -5.80
N ILE A 43 8.93 1.04 -5.95
CA ILE A 43 7.59 1.02 -5.37
C ILE A 43 7.65 0.37 -3.99
N ILE A 44 7.21 1.11 -2.98
CA ILE A 44 7.13 0.61 -1.61
C ILE A 44 5.67 0.28 -1.34
N GLU A 45 5.36 -0.99 -1.18
CA GLU A 45 4.02 -1.45 -0.90
C GLU A 45 3.68 -1.31 0.58
N ALA A 46 2.61 -0.60 0.88
CA ALA A 46 2.14 -0.39 2.25
C ALA A 46 0.63 -0.64 2.32
N GLY A 47 0.18 -1.74 1.73
CA GLY A 47 -1.20 -2.19 1.83
C GLY A 47 -1.41 -3.04 3.06
N CYS A 48 -2.61 -2.97 3.64
CA CYS A 48 -2.97 -3.75 4.81
C CYS A 48 -4.45 -4.12 4.77
N ASN A 49 -4.73 -5.42 4.89
CA ASN A 49 -6.12 -5.89 4.92
C ASN A 49 -6.86 -5.26 6.09
N ASN A 50 -8.12 -4.89 5.86
CA ASN A 50 -9.01 -4.32 6.87
C ASN A 50 -8.59 -2.94 7.39
N ARG A 51 -7.66 -2.26 6.73
CA ARG A 51 -7.27 -0.91 7.13
C ARG A 51 -8.39 0.08 6.83
N THR A 52 -8.70 0.93 7.80
CA THR A 52 -9.65 2.04 7.63
C THR A 52 -8.88 3.33 7.30
N ALA A 53 -9.55 4.28 6.61
CA ALA A 53 -8.93 5.55 6.26
C ALA A 53 -8.87 6.50 7.46
N PHE A 54 -10.02 6.82 8.04
CA PHE A 54 -10.15 7.82 9.09
C PHE A 54 -10.76 7.32 10.39
N SER A 55 -11.44 6.19 10.37
CA SER A 55 -12.06 5.63 11.57
C SER A 55 -11.03 4.91 12.42
N ASP A 56 -11.10 5.08 13.74
CA ASP A 56 -10.27 4.30 14.65
C ASP A 56 -10.64 2.83 14.52
N ASN A 57 -9.63 2.03 14.22
CA ASN A 57 -9.82 0.62 13.97
C ASN A 57 -9.55 -0.17 15.26
N PRO A 58 -10.49 -1.00 15.72
CA PRO A 58 -10.28 -1.78 16.94
C PRO A 58 -9.12 -2.78 16.83
N ALA A 59 -8.69 -3.10 15.62
CA ALA A 59 -7.54 -3.97 15.41
C ALA A 59 -6.20 -3.28 15.72
N GLY A 60 -6.19 -1.95 15.87
CA GLY A 60 -5.01 -1.22 16.29
C GLY A 60 -4.52 -0.18 15.30
N LYS A 61 -3.40 0.47 15.66
CA LYS A 61 -2.85 1.60 14.93
C LYS A 61 -2.46 1.25 13.48
N MET A 62 -1.87 0.08 13.26
CA MET A 62 -1.46 -0.35 11.92
C MET A 62 -2.64 -0.41 10.95
N PHE A 63 -3.84 -0.69 11.47
CA PHE A 63 -5.06 -0.79 10.68
C PHE A 63 -5.83 0.54 10.61
N THR A 64 -5.33 1.59 11.28
CA THR A 64 -5.93 2.92 11.30
C THR A 64 -5.11 3.85 10.41
N GLY A 65 -5.56 4.05 9.16
CA GLY A 65 -4.76 4.71 8.14
C GLY A 65 -4.24 6.09 8.51
N TYR A 66 -5.09 6.95 9.03
CA TYR A 66 -4.68 8.32 9.35
C TYR A 66 -3.64 8.40 10.48
N LYS A 67 -3.55 7.36 11.31
CA LYS A 67 -2.56 7.31 12.40
C LYS A 67 -1.23 6.71 11.95
N ILE A 68 -1.27 5.70 11.07
CA ILE A 68 -0.03 5.02 10.66
C ILE A 68 0.67 5.71 9.50
N LEU A 69 -0.06 6.37 8.60
CA LEU A 69 0.53 7.00 7.43
C LEU A 69 1.65 7.98 7.77
N PRO A 70 1.50 8.89 8.76
CA PRO A 70 2.58 9.83 9.09
C PRO A 70 3.89 9.15 9.47
N GLU A 71 3.85 7.94 10.03
CA GLU A 71 5.05 7.21 10.43
C GLU A 71 5.77 6.59 9.23
N LEU A 72 5.10 6.47 8.08
CA LEU A 72 5.68 5.91 6.87
C LEU A 72 6.25 6.99 5.96
N LEU A 73 5.93 8.25 6.20
CA LEU A 73 6.42 9.37 5.40
C LEU A 73 7.87 9.69 5.76
N ASN A 74 8.69 9.93 4.75
CA ASN A 74 10.09 10.29 4.95
C ASN A 74 10.62 11.09 3.75
N ASP A 75 11.81 11.66 3.89
CA ASP A 75 12.41 12.53 2.88
C ASP A 75 12.87 11.80 1.61
N ASN A 76 12.91 10.48 1.65
CA ASN A 76 13.31 9.68 0.49
C ASN A 76 12.15 9.38 -0.47
N LEU A 77 10.93 9.76 -0.10
CA LEU A 77 9.76 9.54 -0.96
C LEU A 77 9.61 10.67 -1.97
N ALA A 78 9.50 10.31 -3.24
CA ALA A 78 9.16 11.26 -4.30
C ALA A 78 7.65 11.48 -4.39
N TYR A 79 6.88 10.40 -4.23
CA TYR A 79 5.42 10.43 -4.35
C TYR A 79 4.78 9.49 -3.35
N VAL A 80 3.54 9.79 -3.01
CA VAL A 80 2.68 8.92 -2.20
C VAL A 80 1.38 8.72 -2.96
N ILE A 81 1.02 7.46 -3.18
CA ILE A 81 -0.25 7.11 -3.81
C ILE A 81 -1.15 6.53 -2.73
N LEU A 82 -2.29 7.17 -2.52
CA LEU A 82 -3.29 6.73 -1.54
C LEU A 82 -4.41 5.99 -2.25
N SER A 83 -4.62 4.73 -1.90
CA SER A 83 -5.68 3.90 -2.45
C SER A 83 -6.39 3.19 -1.30
N ILE A 84 -7.22 3.92 -0.59
CA ILE A 84 -7.92 3.44 0.60
C ILE A 84 -9.33 4.06 0.64
N GLY A 85 -10.32 3.23 0.92
CA GLY A 85 -11.70 3.70 0.96
C GLY A 85 -12.51 3.14 2.08
#